data_e354237d7627cc4d3bd58348084c2840
#
_entry.id   e354237d7627cc4d3bd58348084c2840
#
_cell.length_a   1.000
_cell.length_b   1.000
_cell.length_c   1.000
_cell.angle_alpha   90.00
_cell.angle_beta   90.00
_cell.angle_gamma   90.00
#
_symmetry.space_group_name_H-M   'P 1'
#
loop_
_entity.id
_entity.type
_entity.pdbx_description
1 polymer ?
#
loop_
_entity_poly.entity_id
_entity_poly.type
_entity_poly.pdbx_seq_one_letter_code
_entity_poly.pdbx_strand_id
1 'polypeptide(L)'
;MERFILSLAERYGVEIVQVGYDRYNAISTVQKLEEAGLECVEIKQHSSVLHPPTKLLKECVLKRTFRYDDNRLLEINFQNARCTEDTNLNKYVNKKRSAGKVDMVVAVINALYLLQLELLYGAYDFVV
;
A
#
# COMPACT_ATOMS: atom_id res chain seq x y z
N MET A 1 -2.30 -13.76 -11.63
CA MET A 1 -1.84 -12.80 -10.60
C MET A 1 -0.98 -13.46 -9.53
N GLU A 2 -1.44 -14.54 -8.92
CA GLU A 2 -0.70 -15.22 -7.85
C GLU A 2 0.69 -15.67 -8.29
N ARG A 3 0.80 -16.23 -9.49
CA ARG A 3 2.09 -16.67 -10.06
C ARG A 3 3.08 -15.50 -10.18
N PHE A 4 2.59 -14.34 -10.57
CA PHE A 4 3.43 -13.14 -10.68
C PHE A 4 3.95 -12.72 -9.30
N ILE A 5 3.07 -12.64 -8.30
CA ILE A 5 3.45 -12.27 -6.92
C ILE A 5 4.48 -13.26 -6.38
N LEU A 6 4.25 -14.57 -6.54
CA LEU A 6 5.15 -15.59 -6.06
C LEU A 6 6.51 -15.58 -6.79
N SER A 7 6.55 -15.07 -8.02
CA SER A 7 7.79 -14.94 -8.79
C SER A 7 8.67 -13.77 -8.40
N LEU A 8 8.16 -12.80 -7.64
CA LEU A 8 8.89 -11.56 -7.32
C LEU A 8 10.16 -11.82 -6.51
N ALA A 9 10.13 -12.79 -5.60
CA ALA A 9 11.29 -13.13 -4.80
C ALA A 9 12.48 -13.59 -5.67
N GLU A 10 12.22 -14.45 -6.65
CA GLU A 10 13.27 -14.94 -7.57
C GLU A 10 13.72 -13.84 -8.54
N ARG A 11 12.78 -13.05 -9.07
CA ARG A 11 13.07 -12.03 -10.08
C ARG A 11 13.90 -10.88 -9.54
N TYR A 12 13.61 -10.44 -8.31
CA TYR A 12 14.16 -9.21 -7.76
C TYR A 12 14.98 -9.44 -6.49
N GLY A 13 15.12 -10.67 -6.03
CA GLY A 13 15.87 -10.98 -4.81
C GLY A 13 15.25 -10.35 -3.56
N VAL A 14 13.93 -10.24 -3.52
CA VAL A 14 13.20 -9.65 -2.39
C VAL A 14 12.46 -10.73 -1.62
N GLU A 15 12.28 -10.52 -0.32
CA GLU A 15 11.42 -11.34 0.51
C GLU A 15 10.07 -10.66 0.65
N ILE A 16 8.99 -11.39 0.38
CA ILE A 16 7.63 -10.90 0.58
C ILE A 16 7.23 -11.21 2.02
N VAL A 17 7.20 -10.19 2.86
CA VAL A 17 6.88 -10.33 4.29
C VAL A 17 5.37 -10.45 4.50
N GLN A 18 4.60 -9.60 3.83
CA GLN A 18 3.15 -9.56 3.93
C GLN A 18 2.53 -9.09 2.62
N VAL A 19 1.27 -9.48 2.41
CA VAL A 19 0.45 -9.00 1.29
C VAL A 19 -0.79 -8.35 1.87
N GLY A 20 -0.94 -7.04 1.66
CA GLY A 20 -2.13 -6.31 2.04
C GLY A 20 -3.18 -6.39 0.94
N TYR A 21 -4.45 -6.52 1.32
CA TYR A 21 -5.54 -6.60 0.35
C TYR A 21 -6.79 -5.87 0.83
N ASP A 22 -7.58 -5.42 -0.13
CA ASP A 22 -8.93 -4.93 0.08
C ASP A 22 -9.90 -6.12 -0.06
N ARG A 23 -10.92 -6.14 0.79
CA ARG A 23 -11.88 -7.23 0.91
C ARG A 23 -12.56 -7.64 -0.38
N TYR A 24 -12.78 -6.70 -1.30
CA TYR A 24 -13.53 -6.96 -2.53
C TYR A 24 -12.71 -7.73 -3.57
N ASN A 25 -13.26 -8.85 -4.06
CA ASN A 25 -12.72 -9.66 -5.16
C ASN A 25 -11.33 -10.30 -4.91
N ALA A 26 -10.85 -10.35 -3.66
CA ALA A 26 -9.52 -10.86 -3.36
C ALA A 26 -9.50 -12.24 -2.72
N ILE A 27 -10.65 -12.81 -2.33
CA ILE A 27 -10.71 -14.05 -1.53
C ILE A 27 -9.97 -15.22 -2.18
N SER A 28 -10.20 -15.45 -3.47
CA SER A 28 -9.55 -16.56 -4.20
C SER A 28 -8.03 -16.37 -4.29
N THR A 29 -7.58 -15.18 -4.61
CA THR A 29 -6.15 -14.85 -4.69
C THR A 29 -5.48 -14.97 -3.32
N VAL A 30 -6.13 -14.46 -2.28
CA VAL A 30 -5.64 -14.52 -0.90
C VAL A 30 -5.49 -15.96 -0.43
N GLN A 31 -6.48 -16.82 -0.67
CA GLN A 31 -6.39 -18.24 -0.31
C GLN A 31 -5.19 -18.92 -0.95
N LYS A 32 -4.95 -18.66 -2.23
CA LYS A 32 -3.81 -19.25 -2.96
C LYS A 32 -2.47 -18.73 -2.44
N LEU A 33 -2.39 -17.45 -2.09
CA LEU A 33 -1.18 -16.88 -1.52
C LEU A 33 -0.90 -17.42 -0.12
N GLU A 34 -1.93 -17.59 0.70
CA GLU A 34 -1.80 -18.19 2.04
C GLU A 34 -1.38 -19.65 1.96
N GLU A 35 -1.93 -20.43 1.01
CA GLU A 35 -1.51 -21.81 0.75
C GLU A 35 -0.03 -21.90 0.34
N ALA A 36 0.49 -20.87 -0.33
CA ALA A 36 1.90 -20.75 -0.70
C ALA A 36 2.79 -20.25 0.44
N GLY A 37 2.24 -20.00 1.63
CA GLY A 37 2.98 -19.60 2.82
C GLY A 37 3.12 -18.10 3.04
N LEU A 38 2.43 -17.26 2.27
CA LEU A 38 2.46 -15.82 2.47
C LEU A 38 1.42 -15.36 3.49
N GLU A 39 1.81 -14.43 4.34
CA GLU A 39 0.89 -13.76 5.28
C GLU A 39 0.09 -12.70 4.53
N CYS A 40 -1.24 -12.81 4.55
CA CYS A 40 -2.15 -11.86 3.92
C CYS A 40 -2.94 -11.11 4.99
N VAL A 41 -3.00 -9.78 4.85
CA VAL A 41 -3.64 -8.88 5.82
C VAL A 41 -4.70 -8.05 5.13
N GLU A 42 -5.94 -8.13 5.63
CA GLU A 42 -7.01 -7.26 5.16
C GLU A 42 -6.77 -5.83 5.65
N ILE A 43 -6.83 -4.87 4.73
CA ILE A 43 -6.69 -3.45 5.06
C ILE A 43 -8.03 -2.78 4.82
N LYS A 44 -8.63 -2.27 5.89
CA LYS A 44 -9.89 -1.51 5.80
C LYS A 44 -9.65 -0.20 5.06
N GLN A 45 -10.42 0.03 4.02
CA GLN A 45 -10.31 1.24 3.18
C GLN A 45 -11.09 2.42 3.79
N HIS A 46 -10.86 2.68 5.07
CA HIS A 46 -11.46 3.77 5.81
C HIS A 46 -10.46 4.92 5.97
N SER A 47 -10.94 6.16 5.92
CA SER A 47 -10.09 7.36 6.02
C SER A 47 -9.20 7.38 7.27
N SER A 48 -9.72 6.94 8.42
CA SER A 48 -8.94 6.89 9.66
C SER A 48 -7.78 5.88 9.60
N VAL A 49 -7.95 4.79 8.87
CA VAL A 49 -6.91 3.77 8.67
C VAL A 49 -5.87 4.24 7.65
N LEU A 50 -6.31 4.89 6.58
CA LEU A 50 -5.46 5.30 5.47
C LEU A 50 -4.78 6.65 5.67
N HIS A 51 -5.19 7.43 6.67
CA HIS A 51 -4.61 8.75 6.93
C HIS A 51 -3.10 8.69 7.22
N PRO A 52 -2.61 7.89 8.18
CA PRO A 52 -1.17 7.86 8.48
C PRO A 52 -0.30 7.47 7.28
N PRO A 53 -0.61 6.39 6.52
CA PRO A 53 0.21 6.05 5.35
C PRO A 53 0.07 7.05 4.20
N THR A 54 -1.09 7.69 4.03
CA THR A 54 -1.27 8.75 3.02
C THR A 54 -0.39 9.96 3.35
N LYS A 55 -0.37 10.37 4.61
CA LYS A 55 0.49 11.45 5.09
C LYS A 55 1.97 11.11 4.90
N LEU A 56 2.36 9.89 5.24
CA LEU A 56 3.73 9.43 5.05
C LEU A 56 4.15 9.46 3.59
N LEU A 57 3.31 8.96 2.69
CA LEU A 57 3.61 8.98 1.25
C LEU A 57 3.79 10.41 0.75
N LYS A 58 2.91 11.31 1.16
CA LYS A 58 3.01 12.73 0.79
C LYS A 58 4.34 13.34 1.26
N GLU A 59 4.74 13.06 2.48
CA GLU A 59 6.03 13.52 3.02
C GLU A 59 7.20 12.95 2.23
N CYS A 60 7.16 11.65 1.92
CA CYS A 60 8.21 11.00 1.13
C CYS A 60 8.34 11.59 -0.28
N VAL A 61 7.21 11.89 -0.92
CA VAL A 61 7.21 12.52 -2.25
C VAL A 61 7.79 13.93 -2.17
N LEU A 62 7.38 14.73 -1.20
CA LEU A 62 7.87 16.10 -1.04
C LEU A 62 9.37 16.15 -0.68
N LYS A 63 9.84 15.21 0.12
CA LYS A 63 11.25 15.09 0.51
C LYS A 63 12.10 14.36 -0.53
N ARG A 64 11.50 13.87 -1.61
CA ARG A 64 12.14 13.09 -2.67
C ARG A 64 12.82 11.81 -2.16
N THR A 65 12.26 11.19 -1.13
CA THR A 65 12.72 9.91 -0.58
C THR A 65 11.96 8.72 -1.14
N PHE A 66 10.83 8.96 -1.82
CA PHE A 66 10.10 7.92 -2.53
C PHE A 66 10.76 7.70 -3.90
N ARG A 67 11.37 6.53 -4.07
CA ARG A 67 12.12 6.20 -5.28
C ARG A 67 11.50 5.02 -6.01
N TYR A 68 11.48 5.09 -7.33
CA TYR A 68 11.02 4.02 -8.20
C TYR A 68 11.77 4.12 -9.53
N ASP A 69 11.88 2.99 -10.22
CA ASP A 69 12.44 2.97 -11.56
C ASP A 69 11.46 3.58 -12.55
N ASP A 70 11.91 3.79 -13.79
CA ASP A 70 11.11 4.40 -14.84
C ASP A 70 9.76 3.69 -14.99
N ASN A 71 8.69 4.35 -14.51
CA ASN A 71 7.33 3.81 -14.50
C ASN A 71 6.33 4.93 -14.81
N ARG A 72 6.06 5.09 -16.11
CA ARG A 72 5.16 6.13 -16.60
C ARG A 72 3.73 5.97 -16.06
N LEU A 73 3.26 4.74 -15.92
CA LEU A 73 1.92 4.48 -15.43
C LEU A 73 1.76 4.92 -13.96
N LEU A 74 2.76 4.65 -13.13
CA LEU A 74 2.78 5.12 -11.74
C LEU A 74 2.76 6.65 -11.68
N GLU A 75 3.55 7.31 -12.50
CA GLU A 75 3.57 8.78 -12.57
C GLU A 75 2.22 9.35 -12.93
N ILE A 76 1.52 8.77 -13.91
CA ILE A 76 0.17 9.17 -14.29
C ILE A 76 -0.81 8.99 -13.13
N ASN A 77 -0.71 7.88 -12.39
CA ASN A 77 -1.53 7.65 -11.20
C ASN A 77 -1.30 8.73 -10.14
N PHE A 78 -0.05 9.12 -9.88
CA PHE A 78 0.25 10.21 -8.95
C PHE A 78 -0.32 11.55 -9.44
N GLN A 79 -0.21 11.84 -10.72
CA GLN A 79 -0.78 13.07 -11.30
C GLN A 79 -2.30 13.12 -11.17
N ASN A 80 -2.97 11.97 -11.28
CA ASN A 80 -4.42 11.86 -11.15
C ASN A 80 -4.90 12.02 -9.71
N ALA A 81 -4.09 11.63 -8.73
CA ALA A 81 -4.52 11.52 -7.33
C ALA A 81 -4.90 12.88 -6.74
N ARG A 82 -6.05 12.91 -6.07
CA ARG A 82 -6.52 14.05 -5.28
C ARG A 82 -6.88 13.55 -3.89
N CYS A 83 -6.34 14.23 -2.88
CA CYS A 83 -6.63 13.94 -1.48
C CYS A 83 -7.79 14.80 -0.98
N THR A 84 -8.58 14.21 -0.09
CA THR A 84 -9.68 14.86 0.62
C THR A 84 -9.47 14.64 2.10
N GLU A 85 -9.94 15.56 2.93
CA GLU A 85 -10.02 15.37 4.38
C GLU A 85 -11.46 15.07 4.78
N ASP A 86 -11.64 14.14 5.71
CA ASP A 86 -12.95 13.92 6.33
C ASP A 86 -13.22 14.94 7.46
N THR A 87 -14.35 14.79 8.16
CA THR A 87 -14.72 15.69 9.26
C THR A 87 -13.75 15.63 10.43
N ASN A 88 -12.98 14.56 10.56
CA ASN A 88 -11.96 14.36 11.59
C ASN A 88 -10.55 14.71 11.10
N LEU A 89 -10.44 15.40 9.96
CA LEU A 89 -9.20 15.82 9.33
C LEU A 89 -8.31 14.65 8.86
N ASN A 90 -8.88 13.47 8.63
CA ASN A 90 -8.16 12.34 8.04
C ASN A 90 -8.04 12.52 6.54
N LYS A 91 -6.81 12.51 6.04
CA LYS A 91 -6.52 12.61 4.61
C LYS A 91 -6.57 11.24 3.96
N TYR A 92 -7.17 11.19 2.78
CA TYR A 92 -7.21 9.97 1.96
C TYR A 92 -7.31 10.32 0.49
N VAL A 93 -6.89 9.40 -0.38
CA VAL A 93 -7.06 9.58 -1.82
C VAL A 93 -8.52 9.36 -2.18
N ASN A 94 -9.15 10.39 -2.74
CA ASN A 94 -10.55 10.33 -3.14
C ASN A 94 -10.65 9.93 -4.61
N LYS A 95 -11.08 8.69 -4.86
CA LYS A 95 -11.22 8.16 -6.23
C LYS A 95 -12.18 8.95 -7.08
N LYS A 96 -13.28 9.45 -6.51
CA LYS A 96 -14.30 10.23 -7.23
C LYS A 96 -13.82 11.61 -7.66
N ARG A 97 -12.96 12.23 -6.85
CA ARG A 97 -12.41 13.56 -7.13
C ARG A 97 -11.09 13.53 -7.90
N SER A 98 -10.49 12.36 -8.01
CA SER A 98 -9.25 12.18 -8.76
C SER A 98 -9.52 12.30 -10.27
N ALA A 99 -8.51 12.77 -11.01
CA ALA A 99 -8.61 13.05 -12.44
C ALA A 99 -8.64 11.79 -13.32
N GLY A 100 -8.40 10.62 -12.74
CA GLY A 100 -8.38 9.33 -13.44
C GLY A 100 -8.03 8.21 -12.49
N LYS A 101 -7.47 7.12 -13.01
CA LYS A 101 -7.10 5.96 -12.20
C LYS A 101 -6.02 6.29 -11.18
N VAL A 102 -6.17 5.76 -9.96
CA VAL A 102 -5.26 5.96 -8.83
C VAL A 102 -4.93 4.65 -8.11
N ASP A 103 -5.22 3.52 -8.72
CA ASP A 103 -5.09 2.20 -8.08
C ASP A 103 -3.66 1.90 -7.63
N MET A 104 -2.65 2.33 -8.41
CA MET A 104 -1.26 2.14 -8.04
C MET A 104 -0.86 2.99 -6.82
N VAL A 105 -1.38 4.21 -6.71
CA VAL A 105 -1.14 5.08 -5.54
C VAL A 105 -1.79 4.46 -4.30
N VAL A 106 -3.01 3.96 -4.43
CA VAL A 106 -3.71 3.28 -3.32
C VAL A 106 -2.96 2.02 -2.90
N ALA A 107 -2.43 1.25 -3.85
CA ALA A 107 -1.60 0.08 -3.55
C ALA A 107 -0.34 0.45 -2.76
N VAL A 108 0.34 1.53 -3.12
CA VAL A 108 1.51 2.04 -2.38
C VAL A 108 1.11 2.45 -0.97
N ILE A 109 -0.03 3.14 -0.80
CA ILE A 109 -0.52 3.56 0.52
C ILE A 109 -0.82 2.33 1.39
N ASN A 110 -1.46 1.30 0.84
CA ASN A 110 -1.72 0.06 1.56
C ASN A 110 -0.43 -0.64 2.00
N ALA A 111 0.58 -0.66 1.14
CA ALA A 111 1.89 -1.21 1.48
C ALA A 111 2.58 -0.41 2.59
N LEU A 112 2.48 0.91 2.54
CA LEU A 112 3.01 1.79 3.59
C LEU A 112 2.29 1.61 4.92
N TYR A 113 0.99 1.35 4.90
CA TYR A 113 0.24 1.02 6.11
C TYR A 113 0.85 -0.20 6.83
N LEU A 114 1.10 -1.27 6.09
CA LEU A 114 1.72 -2.48 6.64
C LEU A 114 3.15 -2.21 7.13
N LEU A 115 3.91 -1.44 6.37
CA LEU A 115 5.28 -1.08 6.74
C LEU A 115 5.32 -0.27 8.04
N GLN A 116 4.41 0.68 8.22
CA GLN A 116 4.31 1.47 9.45
C GLN A 116 3.98 0.59 10.65
N LEU A 117 3.07 -0.37 10.50
CA LEU A 117 2.74 -1.33 11.57
C LEU A 117 3.96 -2.19 11.91
N GLU A 118 4.67 -2.69 10.92
CA GLU A 118 5.86 -3.51 11.12
C GLU A 118 6.95 -2.74 11.87
N LEU A 119 7.22 -1.50 11.46
CA LEU A 119 8.21 -0.66 12.12
C LEU A 119 7.81 -0.30 13.55
N LEU A 120 6.51 -0.04 13.79
CA LEU A 120 6.02 0.29 15.12
C LEU A 120 6.11 -0.89 16.07
N TYR A 121 5.64 -2.08 15.67
CA TYR A 121 5.67 -3.27 16.51
C TYR A 121 7.06 -3.88 16.61
N GLY A 122 7.86 -3.83 15.55
CA GLY A 122 9.25 -4.26 15.55
C GLY A 122 10.11 -3.47 16.55
N ALA A 123 9.83 -2.18 16.73
CA ALA A 123 10.52 -1.35 17.74
C ALA A 123 10.19 -1.80 19.17
N TYR A 124 8.98 -2.31 19.42
CA TYR A 124 8.59 -2.83 20.74
C TYR A 124 9.30 -4.14 21.07
N ASP A 125 9.56 -4.98 20.09
CA ASP A 125 10.25 -6.26 20.30
C ASP A 125 11.70 -6.06 20.74
N PHE A 126 12.31 -4.92 20.43
CA PHE A 126 13.68 -4.58 20.85
C PHE A 126 13.78 -4.00 22.27
N VAL A 127 12.69 -3.60 22.86
CA VAL A 127 12.65 -2.95 24.19
C VAL A 127 12.41 -3.97 25.31
N VAL A 128 12.03 -5.17 24.96
CA VAL A 128 11.79 -6.27 25.89
C VAL A 128 12.99 -7.18 25.93
#